data_d10eff5bfda059943c0ce42d731396fd
#
_entry.id   d10eff5bfda059943c0ce42d731396fd
#
_cell.length_a   1.000
_cell.length_b   1.000
_cell.length_c   1.000
_cell.angle_alpha   90.00
_cell.angle_beta   90.00
_cell.angle_gamma   90.00
#
_symmetry.space_group_name_H-M   'P 1'
#
loop_
_entity.id
_entity.type
_entity.pdbx_description
1 polymer ?
#
loop_
_entity_poly.entity_id
_entity_poly.type
_entity_poly.pdbx_seq_one_letter_code
_entity_poly.pdbx_strand_id
1 'polypeptide(L)'
;ILKCFVIIDLKLGDLTHQDIGQMQMYVNYYTREMMNEGDNPPIGIVLCADKSEQVVKYTFPEDNNQIFASKYKLYLPTEEEFKKELNLENYVKKDDSLEDNSLTNEDE
;
A
#
# COMPACT_ATOMS: atom_id res chain seq x y z
N ILE A 1 -20.79 -5.75 -5.50
CA ILE A 1 -19.43 -5.96 -5.98
C ILE A 1 -18.94 -4.70 -6.68
N LEU A 2 -17.79 -4.25 -6.29
CA LEU A 2 -17.17 -3.07 -6.86
C LEU A 2 -16.48 -3.45 -8.18
N LYS A 3 -17.07 -3.04 -9.30
CA LYS A 3 -16.48 -3.33 -10.60
C LYS A 3 -15.64 -2.14 -11.05
N CYS A 4 -14.46 -1.99 -10.45
CA CYS A 4 -13.53 -0.95 -10.86
C CYS A 4 -12.11 -1.36 -10.49
N PHE A 5 -11.15 -0.78 -11.19
CA PHE A 5 -9.75 -0.93 -10.83
C PHE A 5 -9.44 -0.04 -9.63
N VAL A 6 -8.70 -0.59 -8.68
CA VAL A 6 -8.18 0.18 -7.55
C VAL A 6 -6.67 0.14 -7.65
N ILE A 7 -6.06 1.30 -7.85
CA ILE A 7 -4.61 1.42 -8.02
C ILE A 7 -4.04 1.96 -6.72
N ILE A 8 -3.15 1.20 -6.12
CA ILE A 8 -2.56 1.58 -4.84
C ILE A 8 -1.07 1.80 -5.04
N ASP A 9 -0.58 2.95 -4.59
CA ASP A 9 0.83 3.29 -4.62
C ASP A 9 1.30 3.58 -3.20
N LEU A 10 2.39 2.94 -2.80
CA LEU A 10 2.95 3.13 -1.46
C LEU A 10 4.16 4.05 -1.54
N LYS A 11 4.04 5.21 -0.91
CA LYS A 11 5.13 6.18 -0.81
C LYS A 11 5.76 6.06 0.57
N LEU A 12 7.05 5.77 0.61
CA LEU A 12 7.75 5.60 1.88
C LEU A 12 8.08 6.91 2.60
N GLY A 13 7.91 8.02 1.94
CA GLY A 13 8.15 9.34 2.51
C GLY A 13 6.90 10.20 2.46
N ASP A 14 7.12 11.51 2.40
CA ASP A 14 6.03 12.46 2.35
C ASP A 14 5.44 12.55 0.95
N LEU A 15 4.15 12.84 0.89
CA LEU A 15 3.45 13.00 -0.37
C LEU A 15 3.97 14.25 -1.10
N THR A 16 4.28 14.08 -2.39
CA THR A 16 4.69 15.18 -3.24
C THR A 16 3.70 15.37 -4.39
N HIS A 17 3.78 16.53 -5.04
CA HIS A 17 2.94 16.78 -6.22
C HIS A 17 3.26 15.79 -7.36
N GLN A 18 4.49 15.30 -7.42
CA GLN A 18 4.88 14.30 -8.42
C GLN A 18 4.18 12.97 -8.21
N ASP A 19 3.98 12.57 -6.95
CA ASP A 19 3.27 11.34 -6.64
C ASP A 19 1.83 11.41 -7.11
N ILE A 20 1.20 12.55 -6.91
CA ILE A 20 -0.18 12.77 -7.33
C ILE A 20 -0.27 12.78 -8.87
N GLY A 21 0.67 13.45 -9.53
CA GLY A 21 0.72 13.48 -10.98
C GLY A 21 0.92 12.09 -11.59
N GLN A 22 1.76 11.28 -10.97
CA GLN A 22 1.99 9.92 -11.43
C GLN A 22 0.72 9.07 -11.27
N MET A 23 0.04 9.21 -10.14
CA MET A 23 -1.22 8.50 -9.93
C MET A 23 -2.28 8.94 -10.93
N GLN A 24 -2.33 10.22 -11.26
CA GLN A 24 -3.25 10.72 -12.28
C GLN A 24 -2.98 10.05 -13.63
N MET A 25 -1.71 9.87 -13.98
CA MET A 25 -1.35 9.15 -15.20
C MET A 25 -1.87 7.72 -15.19
N TYR A 26 -1.70 7.02 -14.07
CA TYR A 26 -2.17 5.64 -13.95
C TYR A 26 -3.69 5.56 -14.04
N VAL A 27 -4.38 6.43 -13.33
CA VAL A 27 -5.84 6.47 -13.36
C VAL A 27 -6.34 6.74 -14.79
N ASN A 28 -5.71 7.68 -15.46
CA ASN A 28 -6.07 7.99 -16.86
C ASN A 28 -5.81 6.81 -17.78
N TYR A 29 -4.68 6.13 -17.59
CA TYR A 29 -4.34 4.96 -18.39
C TYR A 29 -5.39 3.86 -18.23
N TYR A 30 -5.74 3.53 -16.99
CA TYR A 30 -6.73 2.50 -16.75
C TYR A 30 -8.11 2.90 -17.23
N THR A 31 -8.44 4.19 -17.13
CA THR A 31 -9.72 4.69 -17.63
C THR A 31 -9.84 4.52 -19.14
N ARG A 32 -8.77 4.85 -19.85
CA ARG A 32 -8.80 4.89 -21.31
C ARG A 32 -8.51 3.55 -21.97
N GLU A 33 -7.64 2.74 -21.35
CA GLU A 33 -7.14 1.54 -22.00
C GLU A 33 -7.61 0.23 -21.37
N MET A 34 -7.97 0.24 -20.10
CA MET A 34 -8.20 -1.01 -19.37
C MET A 34 -9.63 -1.22 -18.92
N MET A 35 -10.46 -0.19 -18.93
CA MET A 35 -11.86 -0.34 -18.51
C MET A 35 -12.63 -1.19 -19.49
N ASN A 36 -13.42 -2.11 -18.94
CA ASN A 36 -14.37 -2.88 -19.72
C ASN A 36 -15.74 -2.20 -19.67
N GLU A 37 -16.59 -2.58 -20.62
CA GLU A 37 -17.95 -2.08 -20.61
C GLU A 37 -18.65 -2.47 -19.33
N GLY A 38 -19.27 -1.50 -18.67
CA GLY A 38 -19.94 -1.72 -17.39
C GLY A 38 -19.07 -1.50 -16.18
N ASP A 39 -17.77 -1.27 -16.34
CA ASP A 39 -16.90 -0.96 -15.21
C ASP A 39 -17.13 0.46 -14.73
N ASN A 40 -16.99 0.64 -13.42
CA ASN A 40 -16.96 1.97 -12.83
C ASN A 40 -15.58 2.58 -13.00
N PRO A 41 -15.45 3.92 -12.93
CA PRO A 41 -14.16 4.57 -13.10
C PRO A 41 -13.13 4.09 -12.08
N PRO A 42 -11.86 3.98 -12.46
CA PRO A 42 -10.80 3.56 -11.54
C PRO A 42 -10.61 4.52 -10.38
N ILE A 43 -10.12 3.98 -9.29
CA ILE A 43 -9.79 4.75 -8.09
C ILE A 43 -8.31 4.59 -7.81
N GLY A 44 -7.62 5.70 -7.56
CA GLY A 44 -6.22 5.68 -7.18
C GLY A 44 -6.05 6.09 -5.72
N ILE A 45 -5.23 5.36 -5.01
CA ILE A 45 -4.93 5.64 -3.61
C ILE A 45 -3.43 5.71 -3.43
N VAL A 46 -2.93 6.85 -2.96
CA VAL A 46 -1.52 7.00 -2.59
C VAL A 46 -1.43 6.91 -1.07
N LEU A 47 -0.70 5.92 -0.59
CA LEU A 47 -0.43 5.76 0.83
C LEU A 47 0.92 6.38 1.13
N CYS A 48 0.99 7.32 2.05
CA CYS A 48 2.19 8.07 2.35
C CYS A 48 2.44 8.17 3.86
N ALA A 49 3.67 8.51 4.22
CA ALA A 49 4.01 8.68 5.63
C ALA A 49 3.40 9.96 6.19
N ASP A 50 3.41 11.01 5.40
CA ASP A 50 2.79 12.27 5.79
C ASP A 50 2.35 13.05 4.54
N LYS A 51 1.41 13.96 4.72
CA LYS A 51 0.92 14.76 3.61
C LYS A 51 0.67 16.19 4.07
N SER A 52 1.16 17.14 3.27
CA SER A 52 0.94 18.56 3.50
C SER A 52 -0.45 18.93 3.00
N GLU A 53 -1.16 19.74 3.78
CA GLU A 53 -2.47 20.24 3.37
C GLU A 53 -2.37 21.08 2.10
N GLN A 54 -1.28 21.83 1.95
CA GLN A 54 -1.08 22.66 0.77
C GLN A 54 -0.87 21.79 -0.48
N VAL A 55 -0.08 20.72 -0.37
CA VAL A 55 0.13 19.83 -1.50
C VAL A 55 -1.19 19.19 -1.94
N VAL A 56 -1.98 18.74 -1.00
CA VAL A 56 -3.29 18.14 -1.31
C VAL A 56 -4.22 19.20 -1.91
N LYS A 57 -4.32 20.35 -1.26
CA LYS A 57 -5.27 21.40 -1.67
C LYS A 57 -4.98 21.97 -3.05
N TYR A 58 -3.70 22.17 -3.36
CA TYR A 58 -3.34 22.86 -4.60
C TYR A 58 -2.89 21.95 -5.73
N THR A 59 -2.70 20.65 -5.46
CA THR A 59 -2.34 19.71 -6.51
C THR A 59 -3.55 18.98 -7.07
N PHE A 60 -4.48 18.58 -6.20
CA PHE A 60 -5.69 17.93 -6.67
C PHE A 60 -6.62 18.94 -7.31
N PRO A 61 -7.22 18.60 -8.47
CA PRO A 61 -8.30 19.43 -9.04
C PRO A 61 -9.48 19.47 -8.09
N GLU A 62 -10.23 20.58 -8.12
CA GLU A 62 -11.41 20.73 -7.27
C GLU A 62 -12.47 19.66 -7.51
N ASP A 63 -12.57 19.19 -8.74
CA ASP A 63 -13.53 18.16 -9.14
C ASP A 63 -12.97 16.75 -9.02
N ASN A 64 -11.85 16.59 -8.32
CA ASN A 64 -11.25 15.27 -8.15
C ASN A 64 -12.15 14.36 -7.33
N ASN A 65 -12.44 13.18 -7.87
CA ASN A 65 -13.23 12.16 -7.20
C ASN A 65 -12.68 10.76 -7.41
N GLN A 66 -11.46 10.65 -7.95
CA GLN A 66 -10.88 9.36 -8.28
C GLN A 66 -9.56 9.09 -7.57
N ILE A 67 -8.87 10.13 -7.09
CA ILE A 67 -7.56 9.97 -6.47
C ILE A 67 -7.62 10.42 -5.03
N PHE A 68 -7.12 9.58 -4.15
CA PHE A 68 -7.13 9.82 -2.71
C PHE A 68 -5.72 9.65 -2.18
N ALA A 69 -5.34 10.51 -1.25
CA ALA A 69 -4.09 10.41 -0.52
C ALA A 69 -4.41 10.14 0.94
N SER A 70 -3.78 9.12 1.50
CA SER A 70 -4.03 8.75 2.88
C SER A 70 -2.71 8.47 3.59
N LYS A 71 -2.62 8.90 4.84
CA LYS A 71 -1.47 8.57 5.67
C LYS A 71 -1.63 7.13 6.16
N TYR A 72 -0.56 6.34 6.01
CA TYR A 72 -0.57 5.03 6.63
C TYR A 72 -0.08 5.16 8.06
N LYS A 73 -0.56 4.25 8.88
CA LYS A 73 -0.11 4.16 10.26
C LYS A 73 0.73 2.89 10.39
N LEU A 74 1.98 3.08 10.79
CA LEU A 74 2.83 1.94 11.03
C LEU A 74 2.40 1.28 12.32
N TYR A 75 1.92 0.05 12.23
CA TYR A 75 1.54 -0.72 13.38
C TYR A 75 2.54 -1.85 13.58
N LEU A 76 3.23 -1.80 14.72
CA LEU A 76 4.16 -2.85 15.10
C LEU A 76 3.51 -3.64 16.24
N PRO A 77 3.04 -4.86 15.96
CA PRO A 77 2.42 -5.66 17.00
C PRO A 77 3.46 -6.10 18.03
N THR A 78 3.00 -6.32 19.25
CA THR A 78 3.86 -6.93 20.27
C THR A 78 4.21 -8.36 19.85
N GLU A 79 5.22 -8.92 20.46
CA GLU A 79 5.62 -10.29 20.15
C GLU A 79 4.47 -11.26 20.37
N GLU A 80 3.70 -11.08 21.44
CA GLU A 80 2.55 -11.92 21.73
C GLU A 80 1.44 -11.79 20.71
N GLU A 81 1.13 -10.56 20.30
CA GLU A 81 0.13 -10.32 19.28
C GLU A 81 0.54 -10.95 17.95
N PHE A 82 1.82 -10.82 17.63
CA PHE A 82 2.35 -11.37 16.38
C PHE A 82 2.25 -12.90 16.38
N LYS A 83 2.60 -13.54 17.48
CA LYS A 83 2.50 -14.98 17.61
C LYS A 83 1.05 -15.46 17.51
N LYS A 84 0.14 -14.72 18.14
CA LYS A 84 -1.27 -15.08 18.15
C LYS A 84 -1.86 -15.00 16.74
N GLU A 85 -1.56 -13.94 16.02
CA GLU A 85 -2.10 -13.74 14.67
C GLU A 85 -1.58 -14.78 13.67
N LEU A 86 -0.32 -15.12 13.76
CA LEU A 86 0.31 -16.01 12.80
C LEU A 86 0.44 -17.44 13.27
N ASN A 87 0.00 -17.76 14.49
CA ASN A 87 0.16 -19.09 15.08
C ASN A 87 1.61 -19.57 15.01
N LEU A 88 2.55 -18.69 15.37
CA LEU A 88 3.97 -18.99 15.24
C LEU A 88 4.43 -20.21 16.02
N GLU A 89 3.72 -20.58 17.08
CA GLU A 89 4.05 -21.78 17.84
C GLU A 89 4.04 -23.02 16.98
N ASN A 90 3.11 -23.10 16.05
CA ASN A 90 3.03 -24.23 15.14
C ASN A 90 4.18 -24.22 14.13
N TYR A 91 4.60 -23.04 13.70
CA TYR A 91 5.72 -22.92 12.77
C TYR A 91 7.04 -23.22 13.44
N VAL A 92 7.22 -22.77 14.67
CA VAL A 92 8.44 -23.02 15.41
C VAL A 92 8.69 -24.53 15.58
N LYS A 93 7.64 -25.29 15.88
CA LYS A 93 7.76 -26.74 16.02
C LYS A 93 8.18 -27.43 14.74
N LYS A 94 7.79 -26.89 13.61
CA LYS A 94 8.15 -27.46 12.31
C LYS A 94 9.58 -27.16 11.92
N ASP A 95 10.06 -25.98 12.30
CA ASP A 95 11.31 -25.45 11.77
C ASP A 95 12.47 -25.48 12.75
N ASP A 96 12.31 -26.18 13.88
CA ASP A 96 13.38 -26.24 14.89
C ASP A 96 14.71 -26.68 14.31
N SER A 97 14.72 -27.66 13.45
CA SER A 97 15.95 -28.14 12.83
C SER A 97 16.50 -27.19 11.79
N LEU A 98 15.63 -26.44 11.14
CA LEU A 98 16.04 -25.45 10.15
C LEU A 98 16.61 -24.20 10.77
N GLU A 99 16.11 -23.81 11.92
CA GLU A 99 16.61 -22.65 12.64
C GLU A 99 18.07 -22.82 13.04
N ASP A 100 18.42 -23.99 13.52
CA ASP A 100 19.78 -24.28 13.93
C ASP A 100 20.76 -24.12 12.75
N ASN A 101 20.35 -24.55 11.58
CA ASN A 101 21.16 -24.43 10.39
C ASN A 101 21.29 -22.97 9.93
N SER A 102 20.22 -22.21 10.07
CA SER A 102 20.23 -20.80 9.71
C SER A 102 21.17 -19.99 10.56
N LEU A 103 21.18 -20.24 11.86
CA LEU A 103 22.03 -19.54 12.79
C LEU A 103 23.51 -19.82 12.55
N THR A 104 23.81 -21.04 12.15
CA THR A 104 25.18 -21.42 11.82
C THR A 104 25.71 -20.66 10.62
N ASN A 105 24.86 -20.46 9.61
CA ASN A 105 25.21 -19.73 8.41
C ASN A 105 25.44 -18.24 8.65
N GLU A 106 24.70 -17.66 9.56
CA GLU A 106 24.80 -16.24 9.84
C GLU A 106 26.09 -15.87 10.56
N ASP A 107 26.67 -16.77 11.29
CA ASP A 107 27.90 -16.52 12.03
C ASP A 107 29.13 -16.40 11.11
N GLU A 108 28.99 -16.77 9.89
CA GLU A 108 30.05 -16.65 8.90
C GLU A 108 29.90 -15.38 8.08
#